data_77729f4223e247cb22d907c8a04ff344
#
_entry.id   77729f4223e247cb22d907c8a04ff344
#
_cell.length_a   1.000
_cell.length_b   1.000
_cell.length_c   1.000
_cell.angle_alpha   90.00
_cell.angle_beta   90.00
_cell.angle_gamma   90.00
#
_symmetry.space_group_name_H-M   'P 1'
#
loop_
_entity.id
_entity.type
_entity.pdbx_description
1 polymer ?
#
loop_
_entity_poly.entity_id
_entity_poly.type
_entity_poly.pdbx_seq_one_letter_code
_entity_poly.pdbx_strand_id
1 'polypeptide(L)'
;LSVLCNQMVNFLGIMQNEWAGAQAFSSFDTYLAPFVKADHLSYGEVKKCIESFIYGVNTPSRWGTQAPFSNITLDWTVPDDMAEMNAIVGGREMDFKYKDCKAEMDMVNRAFIETMIEGDANGRGFQYPIPTYSITKVFDWSDTENNRLLFEMTSKYGTPYFSNYINSDMQPSDVRSMCCRLRLDLRELRRKTGGFFGSGESTGSVGVVTINIPRIAYLAEDEADFYRRLDRMMDISARSLKTKREVITKLLEQGLYPYTKRYLGTFENHFSTIGLIGMNEAGLNARWIRKDMTQPECQRFTREVLDHMRERLSDYQEEYGDLYNLEATPAESTTYRLAKHDKERYPDIITAGKEGETPYYTNSSHLPVGYTEDIFDALDIQDELQTRYTSGTVFHAFLGEKLPDWKAAASLVRTIAQNYKLPYYTLSPTYSICKSHGYLAGEHFTCPICKQKAEVYSRITGYYRPVQNWNEGKLQEYKDRVTYDTGKSVLKKEPVSMRPVERVEAESQNESGEGLKKKPQLYLFTTRTCPNCRTAKEFLKGVDY
;
A
#
# COMPACT_ATOMS: atom_id res chain seq x y z
N LEU A 1 -20.06 5.80 -19.85
CA LEU A 1 -19.59 5.28 -18.58
C LEU A 1 -19.96 3.80 -18.36
N SER A 2 -21.22 3.40 -18.55
CA SER A 2 -21.72 2.02 -18.33
C SER A 2 -20.92 0.95 -19.10
N VAL A 3 -20.63 1.19 -20.38
CA VAL A 3 -19.81 0.28 -21.20
C VAL A 3 -18.40 0.13 -20.62
N LEU A 4 -17.79 1.22 -20.17
CA LEU A 4 -16.46 1.20 -19.57
C LEU A 4 -16.43 0.40 -18.27
N CYS A 5 -17.39 0.61 -17.36
CA CYS A 5 -17.51 -0.16 -16.12
C CYS A 5 -17.61 -1.68 -16.38
N ASN A 6 -18.42 -2.08 -17.36
CA ASN A 6 -18.55 -3.48 -17.76
C ASN A 6 -17.26 -4.03 -18.39
N GLN A 7 -16.56 -3.23 -19.19
CA GLN A 7 -15.27 -3.62 -19.76
C GLN A 7 -14.22 -3.81 -18.67
N MET A 8 -14.19 -2.96 -17.64
CA MET A 8 -13.28 -3.09 -16.50
C MET A 8 -13.52 -4.40 -15.72
N VAL A 9 -14.79 -4.74 -15.46
CA VAL A 9 -15.14 -6.03 -14.82
C VAL A 9 -14.67 -7.22 -15.67
N ASN A 10 -14.92 -7.18 -16.97
CA ASN A 10 -14.49 -8.24 -17.88
C ASN A 10 -12.96 -8.33 -17.97
N PHE A 11 -12.27 -7.20 -18.02
CA PHE A 11 -10.80 -7.17 -18.03
C PHE A 11 -10.22 -7.84 -16.78
N LEU A 12 -10.69 -7.46 -15.59
CA LEU A 12 -10.26 -8.07 -14.33
C LEU A 12 -10.53 -9.57 -14.29
N GLY A 13 -11.71 -9.99 -14.74
CA GLY A 13 -12.10 -11.39 -14.80
C GLY A 13 -11.26 -12.23 -15.78
N ILE A 14 -10.81 -11.63 -16.87
CA ILE A 14 -9.95 -12.28 -17.87
C ILE A 14 -8.51 -12.36 -17.37
N MET A 15 -7.97 -11.24 -16.91
CA MET A 15 -6.55 -11.15 -16.52
C MET A 15 -6.20 -12.03 -15.34
N GLN A 16 -7.14 -12.32 -14.43
CA GLN A 16 -6.89 -13.26 -13.31
C GLN A 16 -6.57 -14.70 -13.76
N ASN A 17 -6.83 -15.07 -15.01
CA ASN A 17 -6.43 -16.38 -15.54
C ASN A 17 -4.93 -16.44 -15.88
N GLU A 18 -4.28 -15.30 -16.11
CA GLU A 18 -2.85 -15.24 -16.43
C GLU A 18 -2.03 -14.66 -15.28
N TRP A 19 -2.64 -13.87 -14.39
CA TRP A 19 -2.01 -13.23 -13.25
C TRP A 19 -2.57 -13.74 -11.92
N ALA A 20 -1.70 -14.22 -11.06
CA ALA A 20 -2.03 -14.52 -9.67
C ALA A 20 -1.96 -13.22 -8.83
N GLY A 21 -2.90 -13.06 -7.92
CA GLY A 21 -2.93 -11.90 -7.02
C GLY A 21 -3.79 -10.76 -7.53
N ALA A 22 -3.56 -9.58 -6.98
CA ALA A 22 -4.41 -8.43 -7.20
C ALA A 22 -4.09 -7.67 -8.48
N GLN A 23 -5.11 -7.03 -9.02
CA GLN A 23 -5.05 -6.11 -10.13
C GLN A 23 -5.54 -4.73 -9.67
N ALA A 24 -4.98 -3.65 -10.21
CA ALA A 24 -5.34 -2.32 -9.78
C ALA A 24 -5.62 -1.38 -10.95
N PHE A 25 -6.64 -0.54 -10.79
CA PHE A 25 -6.85 0.64 -11.59
C PHE A 25 -6.41 1.88 -10.81
N SER A 26 -5.43 2.59 -11.33
CA SER A 26 -4.96 3.85 -10.73
C SER A 26 -5.79 5.03 -11.22
N SER A 27 -5.93 6.08 -10.36
CA SER A 27 -6.63 7.33 -10.71
C SER A 27 -8.05 7.09 -11.22
N PHE A 28 -8.76 6.18 -10.56
CA PHE A 28 -10.07 5.70 -11.01
C PHE A 28 -11.09 6.83 -11.17
N ASP A 29 -11.18 7.72 -10.20
CA ASP A 29 -12.06 8.87 -10.23
C ASP A 29 -11.65 9.92 -11.27
N THR A 30 -10.34 10.18 -11.42
CA THR A 30 -9.79 11.11 -12.42
C THR A 30 -10.08 10.63 -13.84
N TYR A 31 -9.89 9.34 -14.13
CA TYR A 31 -10.12 8.81 -15.48
C TYR A 31 -11.60 8.59 -15.82
N LEU A 32 -12.46 8.35 -14.84
CA LEU A 32 -13.90 8.16 -15.09
C LEU A 32 -14.68 9.47 -15.22
N ALA A 33 -14.27 10.52 -14.53
CA ALA A 33 -14.94 11.81 -14.52
C ALA A 33 -15.18 12.40 -15.94
N PRO A 34 -14.22 12.36 -16.89
CA PRO A 34 -14.45 12.83 -18.25
C PRO A 34 -15.60 12.13 -18.99
N PHE A 35 -15.83 10.84 -18.72
CA PHE A 35 -16.96 10.11 -19.34
C PHE A 35 -18.29 10.57 -18.78
N VAL A 36 -18.35 10.91 -17.48
CA VAL A 36 -19.56 11.49 -16.87
C VAL A 36 -19.88 12.84 -17.52
N LYS A 37 -18.85 13.69 -17.70
CA LYS A 37 -18.97 15.01 -18.30
C LYS A 37 -19.38 14.95 -19.77
N ALA A 38 -18.69 14.14 -20.57
CA ALA A 38 -18.96 14.01 -22.01
C ALA A 38 -20.35 13.44 -22.31
N ASP A 39 -20.83 12.50 -21.49
CA ASP A 39 -22.15 11.88 -21.63
C ASP A 39 -23.25 12.65 -20.88
N HIS A 40 -22.94 13.78 -20.22
CA HIS A 40 -23.87 14.60 -19.41
C HIS A 40 -24.70 13.79 -18.42
N LEU A 41 -24.09 12.82 -17.72
CA LEU A 41 -24.79 11.89 -16.86
C LEU A 41 -25.28 12.57 -15.58
N SER A 42 -26.52 12.25 -15.19
CA SER A 42 -27.04 12.57 -13.87
C SER A 42 -26.38 11.71 -12.78
N TYR A 43 -26.42 12.17 -11.53
CA TYR A 43 -25.90 11.39 -10.39
C TYR A 43 -26.50 9.98 -10.30
N GLY A 44 -27.82 9.84 -10.54
CA GLY A 44 -28.48 8.52 -10.50
C GLY A 44 -27.98 7.55 -11.56
N GLU A 45 -27.59 8.04 -12.74
CA GLU A 45 -26.98 7.22 -13.80
C GLU A 45 -25.56 6.85 -13.46
N VAL A 46 -24.77 7.79 -12.91
CA VAL A 46 -23.41 7.50 -12.40
C VAL A 46 -23.47 6.44 -11.30
N LYS A 47 -24.37 6.58 -10.32
CA LYS A 47 -24.54 5.61 -9.23
C LYS A 47 -24.82 4.21 -9.76
N LYS A 48 -25.75 4.06 -10.69
CA LYS A 48 -26.06 2.75 -11.33
C LYS A 48 -24.85 2.12 -12.03
N CYS A 49 -24.02 2.93 -12.70
CA CYS A 49 -22.82 2.44 -13.36
C CYS A 49 -21.79 1.93 -12.34
N ILE A 50 -21.57 2.67 -11.27
CA ILE A 50 -20.62 2.32 -10.20
C ILE A 50 -21.13 1.12 -9.40
N GLU A 51 -22.41 1.05 -9.09
CA GLU A 51 -23.03 -0.14 -8.48
C GLU A 51 -22.79 -1.39 -9.33
N SER A 52 -23.06 -1.30 -10.65
CA SER A 52 -22.83 -2.41 -11.58
C SER A 52 -21.37 -2.86 -11.58
N PHE A 53 -20.42 -1.93 -11.51
CA PHE A 53 -19.00 -2.24 -11.39
C PHE A 53 -18.69 -2.97 -10.07
N ILE A 54 -19.14 -2.42 -8.93
CA ILE A 54 -18.87 -3.00 -7.60
C ILE A 54 -19.48 -4.41 -7.49
N TYR A 55 -20.74 -4.60 -7.87
CA TYR A 55 -21.38 -5.91 -7.89
C TYR A 55 -20.66 -6.88 -8.82
N GLY A 56 -20.24 -6.41 -9.99
CA GLY A 56 -19.51 -7.22 -10.98
C GLY A 56 -18.18 -7.75 -10.44
N VAL A 57 -17.38 -6.93 -9.74
CA VAL A 57 -16.10 -7.37 -9.18
C VAL A 57 -16.24 -8.20 -7.89
N ASN A 58 -17.41 -8.23 -7.26
CA ASN A 58 -17.71 -9.07 -6.10
C ASN A 58 -18.45 -10.37 -6.46
N THR A 59 -18.80 -10.54 -7.72
CA THR A 59 -19.45 -11.78 -8.20
C THR A 59 -18.37 -12.72 -8.73
N PRO A 60 -18.37 -14.01 -8.33
CA PRO A 60 -17.47 -15.01 -8.92
C PRO A 60 -17.60 -14.98 -10.44
N SER A 61 -16.49 -14.78 -11.13
CA SER A 61 -16.55 -14.71 -12.58
C SER A 61 -16.85 -16.10 -13.16
N ARG A 62 -17.54 -16.13 -14.31
CA ARG A 62 -17.78 -17.37 -15.07
C ARG A 62 -16.49 -18.07 -15.53
N TRP A 63 -15.36 -17.37 -15.44
CA TRP A 63 -14.03 -17.85 -15.83
C TRP A 63 -13.28 -18.52 -14.70
N GLY A 64 -13.76 -18.41 -13.46
CA GLY A 64 -13.11 -18.95 -12.29
C GLY A 64 -14.04 -19.02 -11.10
N THR A 65 -13.53 -19.56 -10.01
CA THR A 65 -14.28 -19.80 -8.76
C THR A 65 -14.19 -18.62 -7.79
N GLN A 66 -13.38 -17.59 -8.11
CA GLN A 66 -13.14 -16.44 -7.24
C GLN A 66 -13.52 -15.13 -7.92
N ALA A 67 -14.02 -14.19 -7.14
CA ALA A 67 -14.13 -12.81 -7.57
C ALA A 67 -12.71 -12.22 -7.82
N PRO A 68 -12.54 -11.35 -8.84
CA PRO A 68 -11.23 -10.78 -9.12
C PRO A 68 -10.76 -9.92 -7.96
N PHE A 69 -9.58 -10.28 -7.41
CA PHE A 69 -8.94 -9.48 -6.37
C PHE A 69 -8.50 -8.15 -6.96
N SER A 70 -9.20 -7.09 -6.62
CA SER A 70 -9.04 -5.79 -7.27
C SER A 70 -8.85 -4.65 -6.28
N ASN A 71 -8.08 -3.65 -6.70
CA ASN A 71 -7.85 -2.41 -6.00
C ASN A 71 -8.11 -1.22 -6.94
N ILE A 72 -8.51 -0.08 -6.40
CA ILE A 72 -8.58 1.19 -7.11
C ILE A 72 -7.88 2.27 -6.31
N THR A 73 -7.19 3.19 -6.98
CA THR A 73 -6.78 4.44 -6.36
C THR A 73 -7.71 5.57 -6.76
N LEU A 74 -7.99 6.42 -5.81
CA LEU A 74 -8.88 7.57 -5.91
C LEU A 74 -8.04 8.80 -5.55
N ASP A 75 -7.89 9.69 -6.50
CA ASP A 75 -7.00 10.84 -6.35
C ASP A 75 -7.62 11.93 -5.48
N TRP A 76 -8.95 12.01 -5.41
CA TRP A 76 -9.73 13.02 -4.70
C TRP A 76 -9.56 14.44 -5.25
N THR A 77 -8.36 14.76 -5.66
CA THR A 77 -8.00 15.99 -6.37
C THR A 77 -7.21 15.59 -7.60
N VAL A 78 -7.53 16.16 -8.76
CA VAL A 78 -6.82 15.83 -10.00
C VAL A 78 -5.32 16.06 -9.83
N PRO A 79 -4.47 15.07 -10.13
CA PRO A 79 -3.02 15.21 -10.01
C PRO A 79 -2.47 16.33 -10.91
N ASP A 80 -1.46 17.05 -10.42
CA ASP A 80 -0.89 18.22 -11.11
C ASP A 80 -0.35 17.87 -12.51
N ASP A 81 0.20 16.67 -12.69
CA ASP A 81 0.72 16.19 -13.97
C ASP A 81 -0.38 15.91 -15.00
N MET A 82 -1.63 15.73 -14.57
CA MET A 82 -2.79 15.50 -15.44
C MET A 82 -3.69 16.74 -15.58
N ALA A 83 -3.65 17.65 -14.62
CA ALA A 83 -4.63 18.73 -14.48
C ALA A 83 -4.79 19.57 -15.75
N GLU A 84 -3.67 19.93 -16.39
CA GLU A 84 -3.64 20.77 -17.60
C GLU A 84 -3.75 19.97 -18.91
N MET A 85 -3.84 18.66 -18.85
CA MET A 85 -3.98 17.81 -20.03
C MET A 85 -5.44 17.79 -20.49
N ASN A 86 -5.64 17.75 -21.79
CA ASN A 86 -6.97 17.50 -22.37
C ASN A 86 -7.44 16.09 -21.98
N ALA A 87 -8.69 15.99 -21.56
CA ALA A 87 -9.27 14.72 -21.16
C ALA A 87 -9.43 13.78 -22.37
N ILE A 88 -9.28 12.48 -22.15
CA ILE A 88 -9.43 11.45 -23.18
C ILE A 88 -10.69 10.64 -22.90
N VAL A 89 -11.63 10.61 -23.84
CA VAL A 89 -12.86 9.83 -23.77
C VAL A 89 -12.97 8.93 -25.00
N GLY A 90 -13.00 7.62 -24.77
CA GLY A 90 -13.09 6.64 -25.86
C GLY A 90 -11.96 6.73 -26.90
N GLY A 91 -10.75 7.09 -26.45
CA GLY A 91 -9.57 7.27 -27.32
C GLY A 91 -9.55 8.58 -28.09
N ARG A 92 -10.45 9.51 -27.78
CA ARG A 92 -10.52 10.84 -28.40
C ARG A 92 -10.17 11.91 -27.38
N GLU A 93 -9.34 12.84 -27.78
CA GLU A 93 -9.02 14.03 -27.01
C GLU A 93 -10.22 14.99 -27.03
N MET A 94 -10.58 15.50 -25.84
CA MET A 94 -11.72 16.39 -25.64
C MET A 94 -11.23 17.85 -25.63
N ASP A 95 -12.16 18.78 -25.75
CA ASP A 95 -11.94 20.25 -25.69
C ASP A 95 -11.90 20.79 -24.24
N PHE A 96 -11.99 19.90 -23.23
CA PHE A 96 -11.88 20.23 -21.81
C PHE A 96 -10.76 19.41 -21.15
N LYS A 97 -10.25 19.92 -20.04
CA LYS A 97 -9.13 19.33 -19.30
C LYS A 97 -9.60 18.44 -18.16
N TYR A 98 -8.71 17.59 -17.63
CA TYR A 98 -9.02 16.76 -16.45
C TYR A 98 -9.43 17.62 -15.25
N LYS A 99 -8.78 18.77 -14.99
CA LYS A 99 -9.16 19.69 -13.90
C LYS A 99 -10.57 20.23 -13.99
N ASP A 100 -11.13 20.30 -15.21
CA ASP A 100 -12.49 20.80 -15.45
C ASP A 100 -13.58 19.77 -15.14
N CYS A 101 -13.18 18.56 -14.70
CA CYS A 101 -14.07 17.44 -14.37
C CYS A 101 -14.23 17.19 -12.86
N LYS A 102 -13.93 18.19 -12.00
CA LYS A 102 -13.97 17.99 -10.53
C LYS A 102 -15.37 17.65 -10.02
N ALA A 103 -16.42 18.27 -10.55
CA ALA A 103 -17.80 17.98 -10.15
C ALA A 103 -18.19 16.54 -10.48
N GLU A 104 -17.79 16.06 -11.65
CA GLU A 104 -18.04 14.69 -12.10
C GLU A 104 -17.19 13.66 -11.31
N MET A 105 -15.96 14.04 -10.96
CA MET A 105 -15.10 13.25 -10.05
C MET A 105 -15.78 13.09 -8.68
N ASP A 106 -16.38 14.15 -8.15
CA ASP A 106 -17.11 14.10 -6.89
C ASP A 106 -18.35 13.19 -6.96
N MET A 107 -19.05 13.17 -8.10
CA MET A 107 -20.15 12.23 -8.33
C MET A 107 -19.68 10.77 -8.32
N VAL A 108 -18.55 10.47 -8.95
CA VAL A 108 -17.95 9.11 -8.96
C VAL A 108 -17.57 8.68 -7.56
N ASN A 109 -16.87 9.54 -6.81
CA ASN A 109 -16.47 9.27 -5.43
C ASN A 109 -17.69 9.05 -4.52
N ARG A 110 -18.70 9.93 -4.60
CA ARG A 110 -19.92 9.79 -3.84
C ARG A 110 -20.64 8.46 -4.12
N ALA A 111 -20.84 8.14 -5.40
CA ALA A 111 -21.50 6.90 -5.81
C ALA A 111 -20.77 5.66 -5.32
N PHE A 112 -19.42 5.67 -5.38
CA PHE A 112 -18.59 4.60 -4.90
C PHE A 112 -18.73 4.41 -3.38
N ILE A 113 -18.59 5.49 -2.62
CA ILE A 113 -18.62 5.42 -1.15
C ILE A 113 -20.00 5.02 -0.64
N GLU A 114 -21.08 5.60 -1.18
CA GLU A 114 -22.44 5.24 -0.79
C GLU A 114 -22.70 3.75 -1.03
N THR A 115 -22.32 3.21 -2.20
CA THR A 115 -22.50 1.79 -2.51
C THR A 115 -21.69 0.90 -1.56
N MET A 116 -20.46 1.29 -1.23
CA MET A 116 -19.64 0.53 -0.26
C MET A 116 -20.20 0.57 1.17
N ILE A 117 -20.85 1.65 1.59
CA ILE A 117 -21.52 1.77 2.90
C ILE A 117 -22.82 0.97 2.94
N GLU A 118 -23.59 1.01 1.87
CA GLU A 118 -24.86 0.27 1.74
C GLU A 118 -24.64 -1.24 1.82
N GLY A 119 -23.55 -1.72 1.19
CA GLY A 119 -23.22 -3.15 1.11
C GLY A 119 -24.12 -3.93 0.16
N ASP A 120 -24.06 -5.26 0.25
CA ASP A 120 -24.89 -6.15 -0.53
C ASP A 120 -26.34 -6.22 -0.01
N ALA A 121 -27.21 -6.97 -0.72
CA ALA A 121 -28.62 -7.17 -0.35
C ALA A 121 -28.84 -7.75 1.06
N ASN A 122 -27.80 -8.31 1.69
CA ASN A 122 -27.81 -8.84 3.05
C ASN A 122 -27.14 -7.88 4.07
N GLY A 123 -26.75 -6.67 3.66
CA GLY A 123 -26.06 -5.70 4.49
C GLY A 123 -24.60 -6.06 4.79
N ARG A 124 -23.99 -6.96 4.00
CA ARG A 124 -22.56 -7.26 4.09
C ARG A 124 -21.77 -6.24 3.26
N GLY A 125 -20.69 -5.74 3.83
CA GLY A 125 -19.76 -4.87 3.10
C GLY A 125 -19.12 -5.60 1.92
N PHE A 126 -18.94 -4.92 0.79
CA PHE A 126 -18.21 -5.43 -0.35
C PHE A 126 -16.72 -5.59 -0.02
N GLN A 127 -16.09 -6.67 -0.51
CA GLN A 127 -14.66 -6.91 -0.34
C GLN A 127 -13.83 -6.16 -1.37
N TYR A 128 -14.36 -5.98 -2.57
CA TYR A 128 -13.70 -5.41 -3.75
C TYR A 128 -14.53 -4.30 -4.39
N PRO A 129 -13.87 -3.39 -5.11
CA PRO A 129 -12.42 -3.15 -5.10
C PRO A 129 -11.98 -2.53 -3.78
N ILE A 130 -10.74 -2.81 -3.37
CA ILE A 130 -10.13 -2.17 -2.20
C ILE A 130 -9.78 -0.73 -2.57
N PRO A 131 -10.35 0.31 -1.93
CA PRO A 131 -10.07 1.69 -2.27
C PRO A 131 -8.84 2.22 -1.55
N THR A 132 -8.01 2.97 -2.27
CA THR A 132 -6.90 3.74 -1.74
C THR A 132 -7.09 5.20 -2.08
N TYR A 133 -7.16 6.07 -1.08
CA TYR A 133 -7.31 7.50 -1.24
C TYR A 133 -5.97 8.22 -1.11
N SER A 134 -5.69 9.15 -2.02
CA SER A 134 -4.50 9.98 -2.01
C SER A 134 -4.68 11.17 -1.08
N ILE A 135 -3.91 11.20 0.00
CA ILE A 135 -3.88 12.35 0.93
C ILE A 135 -2.73 13.26 0.54
N THR A 136 -3.06 14.33 -0.16
CA THR A 136 -2.12 15.32 -0.70
C THR A 136 -2.11 16.61 0.13
N LYS A 137 -1.17 17.50 -0.15
CA LYS A 137 -1.09 18.82 0.50
C LYS A 137 -2.31 19.70 0.22
N VAL A 138 -3.00 19.45 -0.90
CA VAL A 138 -4.20 20.16 -1.33
C VAL A 138 -5.50 19.41 -1.02
N PHE A 139 -5.42 18.35 -0.21
CA PHE A 139 -6.61 17.62 0.23
C PHE A 139 -7.54 18.55 1.02
N ASP A 140 -8.78 18.67 0.59
CA ASP A 140 -9.80 19.48 1.27
C ASP A 140 -10.33 18.73 2.51
N TRP A 141 -10.04 19.28 3.68
CA TRP A 141 -10.50 18.76 4.98
C TRP A 141 -11.79 19.41 5.47
N SER A 142 -12.43 20.24 4.65
CA SER A 142 -13.66 20.94 5.01
C SER A 142 -14.85 19.99 5.17
N ASP A 143 -15.92 20.48 5.77
CA ASP A 143 -17.16 19.73 6.01
C ASP A 143 -18.01 19.64 4.73
N THR A 144 -17.54 18.83 3.76
CA THR A 144 -18.27 18.49 2.54
C THR A 144 -19.02 17.17 2.69
N GLU A 145 -20.04 16.94 1.87
CA GLU A 145 -20.80 15.68 1.87
C GLU A 145 -19.89 14.48 1.57
N ASN A 146 -18.99 14.62 0.58
CA ASN A 146 -18.06 13.54 0.23
C ASN A 146 -17.07 13.24 1.36
N ASN A 147 -16.57 14.25 2.07
CA ASN A 147 -15.69 14.04 3.23
C ASN A 147 -16.43 13.34 4.37
N ARG A 148 -17.69 13.73 4.66
CA ARG A 148 -18.51 13.04 5.66
C ARG A 148 -18.66 11.56 5.30
N LEU A 149 -19.01 11.25 4.06
CA LEU A 149 -19.18 9.88 3.58
C LEU A 149 -17.88 9.08 3.63
N LEU A 150 -16.75 9.65 3.17
CA LEU A 150 -15.44 8.98 3.21
C LEU A 150 -15.04 8.60 4.62
N PHE A 151 -15.14 9.54 5.55
CA PHE A 151 -14.73 9.30 6.93
C PHE A 151 -15.78 8.52 7.74
N GLU A 152 -17.05 8.52 7.35
CA GLU A 152 -18.06 7.60 7.87
C GLU A 152 -17.73 6.15 7.47
N MET A 153 -17.45 5.88 6.19
CA MET A 153 -17.00 4.58 5.70
C MET A 153 -15.72 4.12 6.43
N THR A 154 -14.79 5.06 6.67
CA THR A 154 -13.56 4.79 7.41
C THR A 154 -13.82 4.43 8.86
N SER A 155 -14.67 5.20 9.57
CA SER A 155 -14.97 4.98 10.99
C SER A 155 -15.71 3.68 11.24
N LYS A 156 -16.62 3.32 10.34
CA LYS A 156 -17.56 2.19 10.50
C LYS A 156 -16.98 0.85 10.03
N TYR A 157 -16.38 0.84 8.83
CA TYR A 157 -15.90 -0.38 8.18
C TYR A 157 -14.39 -0.44 8.00
N GLY A 158 -13.69 0.69 8.10
CA GLY A 158 -12.25 0.73 7.88
C GLY A 158 -11.85 0.30 6.47
N THR A 159 -12.75 0.42 5.50
CA THR A 159 -12.52 -0.07 4.14
C THR A 159 -11.34 0.62 3.45
N PRO A 160 -11.20 1.98 3.53
CA PRO A 160 -10.16 2.68 2.78
C PRO A 160 -8.75 2.48 3.33
N TYR A 161 -7.80 2.52 2.40
CA TYR A 161 -6.41 2.84 2.67
C TYR A 161 -6.12 4.29 2.31
N PHE A 162 -5.09 4.84 2.93
CA PHE A 162 -4.64 6.21 2.69
C PHE A 162 -3.18 6.21 2.27
N SER A 163 -2.89 6.76 1.08
CA SER A 163 -1.55 7.06 0.61
C SER A 163 -1.16 8.45 1.06
N ASN A 164 -0.05 8.56 1.80
CA ASN A 164 0.42 9.82 2.37
C ASN A 164 1.39 10.53 1.42
N TYR A 165 0.99 11.71 0.95
CA TYR A 165 1.81 12.61 0.13
C TYR A 165 2.03 13.97 0.81
N ILE A 166 1.58 14.15 2.06
CA ILE A 166 1.76 15.41 2.80
C ILE A 166 3.20 15.51 3.31
N ASN A 167 3.62 14.53 4.10
CA ASN A 167 4.95 14.50 4.72
C ASN A 167 5.84 13.43 4.07
N SER A 168 5.79 13.34 2.76
CA SER A 168 6.53 12.37 1.95
C SER A 168 7.36 13.09 0.89
N ASP A 169 8.49 12.52 0.53
CA ASP A 169 9.33 12.95 -0.59
C ASP A 169 8.80 12.46 -1.96
N MET A 170 7.68 11.73 -1.96
CA MET A 170 7.05 11.18 -3.15
C MET A 170 5.82 12.00 -3.55
N GLN A 171 5.58 12.10 -4.85
CA GLN A 171 4.38 12.71 -5.42
C GLN A 171 3.37 11.62 -5.86
N PRO A 172 2.08 11.92 -5.98
CA PRO A 172 1.08 10.97 -6.49
C PRO A 172 1.48 10.34 -7.83
N SER A 173 2.14 11.11 -8.69
CA SER A 173 2.68 10.65 -9.96
C SER A 173 3.80 9.61 -9.86
N ASP A 174 4.53 9.56 -8.75
CA ASP A 174 5.65 8.62 -8.54
C ASP A 174 5.21 7.23 -8.08
N VAL A 175 3.92 7.03 -7.86
CA VAL A 175 3.40 5.83 -7.22
C VAL A 175 2.22 5.28 -8.01
N ARG A 176 2.16 3.95 -8.10
CA ARG A 176 0.95 3.23 -8.53
C ARG A 176 0.61 2.16 -7.50
N SER A 177 -0.67 1.97 -7.28
CA SER A 177 -1.14 0.90 -6.39
C SER A 177 -1.31 -0.38 -7.18
N MET A 178 -0.82 -1.50 -6.64
CA MET A 178 -0.95 -2.81 -7.29
C MET A 178 -1.91 -3.74 -6.59
N CYS A 179 -1.96 -3.72 -5.28
CA CYS A 179 -2.90 -4.51 -4.49
C CYS A 179 -3.06 -3.89 -3.11
N CYS A 180 -3.77 -4.59 -2.24
CA CYS A 180 -4.17 -4.11 -0.92
C CYS A 180 -3.05 -3.53 -0.03
N ARG A 181 -1.80 -3.55 -0.50
CA ARG A 181 -0.63 -3.02 0.24
C ARG A 181 0.55 -2.64 -0.66
N LEU A 182 0.45 -2.89 -1.95
CA LEU A 182 1.56 -2.66 -2.85
C LEU A 182 1.46 -1.26 -3.42
N ARG A 183 2.22 -0.37 -2.82
CA ARG A 183 2.64 0.89 -3.38
C ARG A 183 3.96 0.65 -4.09
N LEU A 184 4.00 0.81 -5.41
CA LEU A 184 5.24 0.71 -6.19
C LEU A 184 5.87 2.08 -6.32
N ASP A 185 7.13 2.18 -5.95
CA ASP A 185 7.95 3.35 -6.23
C ASP A 185 8.39 3.30 -7.71
N LEU A 186 7.84 4.17 -8.52
CA LEU A 186 8.10 4.22 -9.96
C LEU A 186 9.25 5.15 -10.35
N ARG A 187 9.95 5.75 -9.40
CA ARG A 187 11.06 6.66 -9.70
C ARG A 187 12.14 6.00 -10.55
N GLU A 188 12.46 4.74 -10.27
CA GLU A 188 13.41 3.96 -11.10
C GLU A 188 12.87 3.68 -12.49
N LEU A 189 11.58 3.34 -12.61
CA LEU A 189 10.95 3.09 -13.89
C LEU A 189 10.92 4.35 -14.77
N ARG A 190 10.55 5.49 -14.21
CA ARG A 190 10.56 6.79 -14.89
C ARG A 190 11.96 7.18 -15.40
N ARG A 191 12.99 6.86 -14.65
CA ARG A 191 14.37 7.10 -15.08
C ARG A 191 14.75 6.27 -16.29
N LYS A 192 14.36 4.99 -16.35
CA LYS A 192 14.59 4.13 -17.52
C LYS A 192 13.85 4.62 -18.77
N THR A 193 12.64 5.15 -18.61
CA THR A 193 11.76 5.54 -19.73
C THR A 193 11.86 7.01 -20.12
N GLY A 194 12.73 7.81 -19.47
CA GLY A 194 12.90 9.23 -19.76
C GLY A 194 11.72 10.11 -19.33
N GLY A 195 10.87 9.64 -18.42
CA GLY A 195 9.77 10.42 -17.86
C GLY A 195 8.57 10.62 -18.80
N PHE A 196 8.42 9.81 -19.84
CA PHE A 196 7.25 9.90 -20.71
C PHE A 196 5.95 9.66 -19.95
N PHE A 197 4.92 10.44 -20.28
CA PHE A 197 3.55 10.25 -19.77
C PHE A 197 3.10 8.81 -20.02
N GLY A 198 2.51 8.17 -18.99
CA GLY A 198 2.14 6.75 -19.06
C GLY A 198 3.28 5.75 -18.79
N SER A 199 4.52 6.21 -18.63
CA SER A 199 5.66 5.31 -18.36
C SER A 199 5.58 4.53 -17.05
N GLY A 200 4.76 5.00 -16.09
CA GLY A 200 4.46 4.30 -14.84
C GLY A 200 3.25 3.37 -14.91
N GLU A 201 2.56 3.32 -16.03
CA GLU A 201 1.43 2.44 -16.28
C GLU A 201 1.91 1.03 -16.72
N SER A 202 1.00 0.06 -16.66
CA SER A 202 1.31 -1.32 -17.05
C SER A 202 2.52 -1.94 -16.31
N THR A 203 2.63 -1.66 -15.03
CA THR A 203 3.64 -2.23 -14.13
C THR A 203 3.06 -3.28 -13.20
N GLY A 204 3.93 -4.08 -12.61
CA GLY A 204 3.52 -5.14 -11.70
C GLY A 204 4.72 -5.86 -11.08
N SER A 205 4.50 -7.08 -10.58
CA SER A 205 5.55 -7.96 -10.09
C SER A 205 5.52 -9.29 -10.82
N VAL A 206 6.68 -9.75 -11.30
CA VAL A 206 6.82 -11.08 -11.92
C VAL A 206 6.81 -12.20 -10.88
N GLY A 207 7.09 -11.87 -9.63
CA GLY A 207 7.07 -12.80 -8.51
C GLY A 207 7.63 -12.19 -7.25
N VAL A 208 7.25 -12.79 -6.11
CA VAL A 208 7.67 -12.39 -4.77
C VAL A 208 8.37 -13.56 -4.10
N VAL A 209 9.53 -13.31 -3.51
CA VAL A 209 10.24 -14.25 -2.62
C VAL A 209 10.31 -13.64 -1.24
N THR A 210 9.85 -14.37 -0.22
CA THR A 210 9.85 -13.91 1.17
C THR A 210 10.93 -14.64 1.96
N ILE A 211 11.86 -13.89 2.56
CA ILE A 211 12.97 -14.41 3.34
C ILE A 211 12.55 -14.59 4.80
N ASN A 212 12.86 -15.77 5.37
CA ASN A 212 12.66 -16.09 6.78
C ASN A 212 13.84 -15.57 7.61
N ILE A 213 13.75 -14.32 8.07
CA ILE A 213 14.83 -13.67 8.84
C ILE A 213 15.02 -14.30 10.23
N PRO A 214 13.97 -14.68 10.99
CA PRO A 214 14.13 -15.36 12.27
C PRO A 214 15.05 -16.59 12.24
N ARG A 215 14.87 -17.45 11.23
CA ARG A 215 15.71 -18.63 11.05
C ARG A 215 17.17 -18.27 10.77
N ILE A 216 17.41 -17.24 9.96
CA ILE A 216 18.78 -16.76 9.67
C ILE A 216 19.43 -16.26 10.95
N ALA A 217 18.73 -15.44 11.73
CA ALA A 217 19.22 -14.90 12.99
C ALA A 217 19.49 -16.00 14.05
N TYR A 218 18.61 -17.01 14.13
CA TYR A 218 18.77 -18.15 15.03
C TYR A 218 20.01 -18.98 14.70
N LEU A 219 20.29 -19.23 13.40
CA LEU A 219 21.40 -20.05 12.93
C LEU A 219 22.73 -19.30 12.88
N ALA A 220 22.71 -17.98 12.93
CA ALA A 220 23.91 -17.16 12.87
C ALA A 220 24.67 -17.20 14.20
N GLU A 221 25.99 -17.32 14.11
CA GLU A 221 26.88 -17.29 15.28
C GLU A 221 27.09 -15.87 15.81
N ASP A 222 27.20 -14.92 14.87
CA ASP A 222 27.38 -13.50 15.12
C ASP A 222 26.72 -12.66 14.00
N GLU A 223 26.83 -11.34 14.09
CA GLU A 223 26.28 -10.42 13.13
C GLU A 223 26.89 -10.56 11.72
N ALA A 224 28.19 -10.82 11.62
CA ALA A 224 28.87 -11.02 10.34
C ALA A 224 28.40 -12.31 9.65
N ASP A 225 28.19 -13.40 10.42
CA ASP A 225 27.59 -14.64 9.90
C ASP A 225 26.14 -14.44 9.46
N PHE A 226 25.38 -13.61 10.18
CA PHE A 226 24.03 -13.26 9.80
C PHE A 226 23.98 -12.62 8.40
N TYR A 227 24.81 -11.60 8.14
CA TYR A 227 24.82 -10.95 6.83
C TYR A 227 25.31 -11.86 5.72
N ARG A 228 26.31 -12.72 5.95
CA ARG A 228 26.73 -13.74 4.96
C ARG A 228 25.59 -14.70 4.58
N ARG A 229 24.79 -15.12 5.56
CA ARG A 229 23.62 -15.99 5.33
C ARG A 229 22.51 -15.25 4.61
N LEU A 230 22.24 -14.00 4.99
CA LEU A 230 21.25 -13.13 4.34
C LEU A 230 21.61 -12.89 2.88
N ASP A 231 22.86 -12.53 2.59
CA ASP A 231 23.35 -12.32 1.22
C ASP A 231 23.17 -13.58 0.38
N ARG A 232 23.54 -14.75 0.91
CA ARG A 232 23.31 -16.01 0.21
C ARG A 232 21.84 -16.25 -0.12
N MET A 233 20.93 -15.95 0.80
CA MET A 233 19.48 -16.10 0.56
C MET A 233 18.98 -15.08 -0.46
N MET A 234 19.49 -13.86 -0.43
CA MET A 234 19.16 -12.83 -1.41
C MET A 234 19.66 -13.22 -2.82
N ASP A 235 20.89 -13.73 -2.95
CA ASP A 235 21.45 -14.19 -4.23
C ASP A 235 20.62 -15.33 -4.84
N ILE A 236 20.19 -16.29 -4.00
CA ILE A 236 19.30 -17.39 -4.43
C ILE A 236 17.95 -16.82 -4.89
N SER A 237 17.39 -15.87 -4.13
CA SER A 237 16.11 -15.24 -4.44
C SER A 237 16.18 -14.45 -5.76
N ALA A 238 17.22 -13.65 -5.94
CA ALA A 238 17.43 -12.85 -7.14
C ALA A 238 17.58 -13.74 -8.39
N ARG A 239 18.40 -14.79 -8.32
CA ARG A 239 18.54 -15.77 -9.41
C ARG A 239 17.24 -16.50 -9.73
N SER A 240 16.50 -16.91 -8.70
CA SER A 240 15.19 -17.56 -8.87
C SER A 240 14.21 -16.65 -9.61
N LEU A 241 14.15 -15.37 -9.24
CA LEU A 241 13.31 -14.39 -9.90
C LEU A 241 13.78 -14.07 -11.33
N LYS A 242 15.09 -14.02 -11.57
CA LYS A 242 15.67 -13.89 -12.92
C LYS A 242 15.25 -15.05 -13.81
N THR A 243 15.45 -16.29 -13.34
CA THR A 243 15.03 -17.50 -14.08
C THR A 243 13.53 -17.50 -14.34
N LYS A 244 12.71 -17.12 -13.35
CA LYS A 244 11.26 -17.00 -13.54
C LYS A 244 10.92 -15.98 -14.63
N ARG A 245 11.54 -14.80 -14.61
CA ARG A 245 11.34 -13.75 -15.62
C ARG A 245 11.66 -14.26 -17.02
N GLU A 246 12.80 -14.92 -17.21
CA GLU A 246 13.20 -15.51 -18.49
C GLU A 246 12.19 -16.55 -18.99
N VAL A 247 11.72 -17.44 -18.10
CA VAL A 247 10.74 -18.46 -18.45
C VAL A 247 9.41 -17.82 -18.87
N ILE A 248 8.85 -16.90 -18.08
CA ILE A 248 7.56 -16.28 -18.40
C ILE A 248 7.65 -15.38 -19.64
N THR A 249 8.78 -14.73 -19.89
CA THR A 249 9.00 -13.94 -21.11
C THR A 249 8.99 -14.86 -22.34
N LYS A 250 9.69 -15.99 -22.30
CA LYS A 250 9.65 -17.01 -23.36
C LYS A 250 8.22 -17.53 -23.60
N LEU A 251 7.47 -17.79 -22.54
CA LEU A 251 6.07 -18.24 -22.64
C LEU A 251 5.15 -17.14 -23.23
N LEU A 252 5.40 -15.88 -22.90
CA LEU A 252 4.70 -14.74 -23.49
C LEU A 252 4.95 -14.65 -25.00
N GLU A 253 6.22 -14.80 -25.43
CA GLU A 253 6.60 -14.81 -26.84
C GLU A 253 5.95 -15.96 -27.61
N GLN A 254 5.85 -17.13 -26.99
CA GLN A 254 5.17 -18.32 -27.52
C GLN A 254 3.64 -18.22 -27.54
N GLY A 255 3.06 -17.13 -27.01
CA GLY A 255 1.61 -16.88 -27.01
C GLY A 255 0.83 -17.60 -25.93
N LEU A 256 1.49 -18.11 -24.87
CA LEU A 256 0.80 -18.77 -23.74
C LEU A 256 0.16 -17.77 -22.77
N TYR A 257 0.48 -16.49 -22.92
CA TYR A 257 -0.17 -15.38 -22.20
C TYR A 257 -0.78 -14.39 -23.20
N PRO A 258 -1.86 -14.75 -23.92
CA PRO A 258 -2.40 -13.95 -25.01
C PRO A 258 -2.96 -12.60 -24.55
N TYR A 259 -3.56 -12.55 -23.37
CA TYR A 259 -4.12 -11.32 -22.81
C TYR A 259 -3.02 -10.40 -22.25
N THR A 260 -2.06 -10.94 -21.52
CA THR A 260 -0.87 -10.20 -21.07
C THR A 260 -0.11 -9.62 -22.27
N LYS A 261 0.08 -10.39 -23.34
CA LYS A 261 0.72 -9.92 -24.56
C LYS A 261 -0.05 -8.77 -25.20
N ARG A 262 -1.38 -8.85 -25.22
CA ARG A 262 -2.24 -7.81 -25.81
C ARG A 262 -2.26 -6.52 -25.00
N TYR A 263 -2.34 -6.61 -23.67
CA TYR A 263 -2.60 -5.45 -22.81
C TYR A 263 -1.32 -4.86 -22.21
N LEU A 264 -0.33 -5.68 -21.89
CA LEU A 264 0.92 -5.25 -21.26
C LEU A 264 2.12 -5.31 -22.25
N GLY A 265 2.09 -6.20 -23.21
CA GLY A 265 3.10 -6.35 -24.25
C GLY A 265 4.38 -7.04 -23.79
N THR A 266 4.95 -6.61 -22.65
CA THR A 266 6.24 -7.04 -22.11
C THR A 266 6.22 -7.05 -20.59
N PHE A 267 7.23 -7.72 -19.97
CA PHE A 267 7.46 -7.69 -18.52
C PHE A 267 8.57 -6.72 -18.11
N GLU A 268 9.09 -5.88 -19.00
CA GLU A 268 10.22 -4.98 -18.70
C GLU A 268 9.93 -4.00 -17.58
N ASN A 269 8.67 -3.55 -17.46
CA ASN A 269 8.22 -2.63 -16.42
C ASN A 269 7.78 -3.33 -15.13
N HIS A 270 8.00 -4.65 -15.00
CA HIS A 270 7.59 -5.42 -13.83
C HIS A 270 8.77 -5.67 -12.90
N PHE A 271 8.50 -5.62 -11.61
CA PHE A 271 9.50 -5.81 -10.55
C PHE A 271 9.70 -7.29 -10.22
N SER A 272 10.94 -7.65 -9.92
CA SER A 272 11.31 -8.84 -9.18
C SER A 272 11.32 -8.47 -7.70
N THR A 273 10.42 -9.05 -6.91
CA THR A 273 10.16 -8.59 -5.54
C THR A 273 10.80 -9.52 -4.53
N ILE A 274 11.61 -8.98 -3.63
CA ILE A 274 12.16 -9.70 -2.48
C ILE A 274 11.59 -9.04 -1.22
N GLY A 275 11.04 -9.86 -0.32
CA GLY A 275 10.48 -9.41 0.93
C GLY A 275 10.99 -10.21 2.12
N LEU A 276 10.52 -9.87 3.30
CA LEU A 276 10.95 -10.49 4.55
C LEU A 276 9.81 -10.60 5.56
N ILE A 277 10.01 -11.51 6.54
CA ILE A 277 9.13 -11.64 7.71
C ILE A 277 9.96 -11.72 8.99
N GLY A 278 9.32 -11.39 10.11
CA GLY A 278 9.78 -11.75 11.45
C GLY A 278 10.96 -10.96 11.97
N MET A 279 11.13 -9.68 11.62
CA MET A 279 12.22 -8.88 12.18
C MET A 279 12.17 -8.77 13.71
N ASN A 280 10.97 -8.77 14.30
CA ASN A 280 10.79 -8.83 15.73
C ASN A 280 11.43 -10.10 16.34
N GLU A 281 11.09 -11.26 15.80
CA GLU A 281 11.62 -12.54 16.25
C GLU A 281 13.10 -12.73 15.85
N ALA A 282 13.54 -12.08 14.78
CA ALA A 282 14.96 -12.05 14.42
C ALA A 282 15.81 -11.39 15.51
N GLY A 283 15.38 -10.24 16.04
CA GLY A 283 16.04 -9.58 17.16
C GLY A 283 16.11 -10.46 18.41
N LEU A 284 15.03 -11.19 18.73
CA LEU A 284 14.97 -12.12 19.85
C LEU A 284 15.89 -13.34 19.66
N ASN A 285 16.01 -13.87 18.44
CA ASN A 285 16.83 -15.02 18.12
C ASN A 285 18.32 -14.67 17.92
N ALA A 286 18.64 -13.45 17.50
CA ALA A 286 20.01 -12.98 17.33
C ALA A 286 20.77 -12.96 18.66
N ARG A 287 21.80 -13.81 18.79
CA ARG A 287 22.56 -14.02 20.07
C ARG A 287 23.24 -12.74 20.56
N TRP A 288 23.59 -11.85 19.64
CA TRP A 288 24.25 -10.56 19.91
C TRP A 288 23.27 -9.43 20.23
N ILE A 289 21.92 -9.65 20.13
CA ILE A 289 20.89 -8.65 20.40
C ILE A 289 19.98 -9.08 21.54
N ARG A 290 19.26 -10.20 21.38
CA ARG A 290 18.30 -10.74 22.36
C ARG A 290 17.26 -9.71 22.83
N LYS A 291 16.79 -8.86 21.91
CA LYS A 291 15.79 -7.82 22.12
C LYS A 291 14.72 -7.89 21.05
N ASP A 292 13.50 -7.53 21.41
CA ASP A 292 12.37 -7.40 20.48
C ASP A 292 12.33 -6.02 19.81
N MET A 293 11.38 -5.82 18.92
CA MET A 293 11.21 -4.58 18.13
C MET A 293 10.85 -3.34 18.98
N THR A 294 10.43 -3.52 20.22
CA THR A 294 10.14 -2.39 21.13
C THR A 294 11.41 -1.72 21.64
N GLN A 295 12.57 -2.39 21.52
CA GLN A 295 13.87 -1.93 22.03
C GLN A 295 14.72 -1.28 20.93
N PRO A 296 15.45 -0.19 21.26
CA PRO A 296 16.25 0.56 20.29
C PRO A 296 17.30 -0.29 19.54
N GLU A 297 17.87 -1.30 20.20
CA GLU A 297 18.86 -2.19 19.60
C GLU A 297 18.28 -3.01 18.46
N CYS A 298 17.08 -3.57 18.63
CA CYS A 298 16.40 -4.32 17.59
C CYS A 298 15.93 -3.38 16.45
N GLN A 299 15.46 -2.18 16.78
CA GLN A 299 15.10 -1.18 15.80
C GLN A 299 16.30 -0.77 14.93
N ARG A 300 17.47 -0.53 15.55
CA ARG A 300 18.71 -0.25 14.82
C ARG A 300 19.10 -1.41 13.90
N PHE A 301 19.14 -2.63 14.42
CA PHE A 301 19.40 -3.82 13.63
C PHE A 301 18.44 -3.96 12.45
N THR A 302 17.16 -3.71 12.67
CA THR A 302 16.15 -3.76 11.60
C THR A 302 16.43 -2.71 10.52
N ARG A 303 16.80 -1.47 10.90
CA ARG A 303 17.18 -0.44 9.93
C ARG A 303 18.37 -0.86 9.09
N GLU A 304 19.40 -1.37 9.73
CA GLU A 304 20.64 -1.82 9.08
C GLU A 304 20.36 -2.99 8.11
N VAL A 305 19.52 -3.94 8.50
CA VAL A 305 19.09 -5.05 7.62
C VAL A 305 18.31 -4.54 6.41
N LEU A 306 17.34 -3.64 6.61
CA LEU A 306 16.56 -3.09 5.50
C LEU A 306 17.42 -2.27 4.53
N ASP A 307 18.33 -1.45 5.06
CA ASP A 307 19.26 -0.66 4.24
C ASP A 307 20.23 -1.58 3.46
N HIS A 308 20.78 -2.60 4.10
CA HIS A 308 21.62 -3.63 3.45
C HIS A 308 20.87 -4.37 2.32
N MET A 309 19.64 -4.81 2.59
CA MET A 309 18.83 -5.47 1.56
C MET A 309 18.56 -4.56 0.37
N ARG A 310 18.32 -3.26 0.59
CA ARG A 310 18.13 -2.28 -0.50
C ARG A 310 19.40 -2.08 -1.33
N GLU A 311 20.57 -2.03 -0.70
CA GLU A 311 21.86 -1.97 -1.41
C GLU A 311 22.06 -3.20 -2.30
N ARG A 312 21.82 -4.40 -1.77
CA ARG A 312 21.89 -5.64 -2.55
C ARG A 312 20.91 -5.68 -3.72
N LEU A 313 19.69 -5.14 -3.55
CA LEU A 313 18.73 -5.05 -4.67
C LEU A 313 19.22 -4.09 -5.77
N SER A 314 19.91 -3.02 -5.41
CA SER A 314 20.55 -2.13 -6.39
C SER A 314 21.67 -2.85 -7.17
N ASP A 315 22.48 -3.67 -6.49
CA ASP A 315 23.50 -4.49 -7.14
C ASP A 315 22.87 -5.47 -8.15
N TYR A 316 21.76 -6.11 -7.80
CA TYR A 316 21.05 -7.02 -8.74
C TYR A 316 20.42 -6.27 -9.93
N GLN A 317 19.96 -5.03 -9.73
CA GLN A 317 19.49 -4.20 -10.85
C GLN A 317 20.63 -3.88 -11.83
N GLU A 318 21.83 -3.62 -11.31
CA GLU A 318 23.03 -3.41 -12.15
C GLU A 318 23.47 -4.71 -12.86
N GLU A 319 23.48 -5.84 -12.13
CA GLU A 319 23.94 -7.14 -12.66
C GLU A 319 22.98 -7.71 -13.72
N TYR A 320 21.68 -7.70 -13.44
CA TYR A 320 20.69 -8.39 -14.29
C TYR A 320 19.95 -7.46 -15.26
N GLY A 321 20.03 -6.14 -15.08
CA GLY A 321 19.32 -5.16 -15.89
C GLY A 321 17.80 -5.11 -15.65
N ASP A 322 17.29 -5.85 -14.67
CA ASP A 322 15.88 -5.95 -14.32
C ASP A 322 15.52 -5.01 -13.14
N LEU A 323 14.23 -4.75 -12.94
CA LEU A 323 13.75 -4.00 -11.80
C LEU A 323 13.62 -4.91 -10.57
N TYR A 324 14.17 -4.48 -9.45
CA TYR A 324 14.03 -5.14 -8.15
C TYR A 324 13.46 -4.18 -7.10
N ASN A 325 12.65 -4.70 -6.19
CA ASN A 325 12.14 -3.91 -5.06
C ASN A 325 12.10 -4.71 -3.75
N LEU A 326 12.12 -3.99 -2.62
CA LEU A 326 12.01 -4.53 -1.28
C LEU A 326 10.57 -4.39 -0.78
N GLU A 327 9.97 -5.50 -0.40
CA GLU A 327 8.58 -5.54 0.05
C GLU A 327 8.46 -5.87 1.53
N ALA A 328 7.58 -5.15 2.23
CA ALA A 328 7.04 -5.60 3.49
C ALA A 328 5.98 -6.68 3.21
N THR A 329 6.42 -7.92 3.05
CA THR A 329 5.55 -9.01 2.59
C THR A 329 4.35 -9.22 3.51
N PRO A 330 3.12 -9.28 2.98
CA PRO A 330 1.92 -9.54 3.78
C PRO A 330 1.88 -10.91 4.45
N ALA A 331 2.42 -11.92 3.81
CA ALA A 331 2.76 -13.26 4.31
C ALA A 331 1.74 -13.92 5.26
N GLU A 332 0.44 -13.87 4.96
CA GLU A 332 -0.64 -14.34 5.86
C GLU A 332 -0.52 -15.79 6.32
N SER A 333 -0.31 -16.72 5.39
CA SER A 333 -0.09 -18.12 5.71
C SER A 333 1.38 -18.45 5.94
N THR A 334 2.28 -17.68 5.34
CA THR A 334 3.72 -17.94 5.38
C THR A 334 4.29 -17.71 6.78
N THR A 335 3.82 -16.68 7.50
CA THR A 335 4.24 -16.41 8.88
C THR A 335 3.94 -17.58 9.82
N TYR A 336 2.77 -18.19 9.71
CA TYR A 336 2.39 -19.37 10.46
C TYR A 336 3.18 -20.62 10.02
N ARG A 337 3.18 -20.88 8.71
CA ARG A 337 3.80 -22.10 8.16
C ARG A 337 5.29 -22.16 8.45
N LEU A 338 6.02 -21.06 8.28
CA LEU A 338 7.46 -21.03 8.55
C LEU A 338 7.76 -21.15 10.05
N ALA A 339 7.00 -20.47 10.92
CA ALA A 339 7.16 -20.58 12.36
C ALA A 339 6.90 -22.01 12.85
N LYS A 340 5.85 -22.68 12.33
CA LYS A 340 5.55 -24.08 12.65
C LYS A 340 6.69 -25.02 12.26
N HIS A 341 7.18 -24.94 11.03
CA HIS A 341 8.31 -25.76 10.57
C HIS A 341 9.61 -25.45 11.32
N ASP A 342 9.82 -24.20 11.71
CA ASP A 342 10.99 -23.81 12.50
C ASP A 342 10.92 -24.40 13.91
N LYS A 343 9.76 -24.36 14.57
CA LYS A 343 9.55 -24.99 15.88
C LYS A 343 9.73 -26.51 15.84
N GLU A 344 9.26 -27.17 14.79
CA GLU A 344 9.44 -28.61 14.59
C GLU A 344 10.93 -28.97 14.46
N ARG A 345 11.71 -28.14 13.75
CA ARG A 345 13.13 -28.40 13.47
C ARG A 345 14.08 -27.87 14.54
N TYR A 346 13.72 -26.77 15.17
CA TYR A 346 14.48 -26.04 16.19
C TYR A 346 13.54 -25.71 17.36
N PRO A 347 13.35 -26.62 18.33
CA PRO A 347 12.35 -26.45 19.40
C PRO A 347 12.55 -25.20 20.26
N ASP A 348 13.79 -24.72 20.40
CA ASP A 348 14.17 -23.54 21.17
C ASP A 348 14.16 -22.22 20.38
N ILE A 349 13.84 -22.24 19.06
CA ILE A 349 13.67 -21.01 18.30
C ILE A 349 12.51 -20.18 18.87
N ILE A 350 12.73 -18.88 19.00
CA ILE A 350 11.72 -17.96 19.53
C ILE A 350 10.77 -17.55 18.39
N THR A 351 9.48 -17.73 18.64
CA THR A 351 8.38 -17.31 17.76
C THR A 351 7.46 -16.38 18.54
N ALA A 352 6.57 -15.66 17.85
CA ALA A 352 5.44 -15.02 18.50
C ALA A 352 4.44 -16.09 18.99
N GLY A 353 3.59 -15.72 19.95
CA GLY A 353 2.76 -16.64 20.72
C GLY A 353 3.48 -17.13 21.98
N LYS A 354 2.71 -17.45 23.01
CA LYS A 354 3.24 -17.99 24.27
C LYS A 354 3.58 -19.46 24.11
N GLU A 355 4.31 -20.00 25.09
CA GLU A 355 4.62 -21.42 25.13
C GLU A 355 3.33 -22.26 25.19
N GLY A 356 3.22 -23.24 24.30
CA GLY A 356 2.04 -24.10 24.17
C GLY A 356 0.92 -23.54 23.26
N GLU A 357 1.06 -22.32 22.76
CA GLU A 357 0.14 -21.72 21.79
C GLU A 357 0.63 -21.94 20.35
N THR A 358 -0.24 -21.62 19.37
CA THR A 358 0.10 -21.73 17.95
C THR A 358 1.21 -20.73 17.58
N PRO A 359 2.38 -21.21 17.08
CA PRO A 359 3.48 -20.32 16.73
C PRO A 359 3.21 -19.55 15.45
N TYR A 360 3.66 -18.30 15.39
CA TYR A 360 3.67 -17.48 14.17
C TYR A 360 4.84 -16.50 14.22
N TYR A 361 5.16 -15.87 13.08
CA TYR A 361 6.10 -14.77 13.01
C TYR A 361 5.35 -13.45 12.77
N THR A 362 5.86 -12.37 13.35
CA THR A 362 5.36 -11.03 13.07
C THR A 362 5.59 -10.68 11.60
N ASN A 363 4.66 -9.95 10.98
CA ASN A 363 4.81 -9.51 9.60
C ASN A 363 6.00 -8.56 9.47
N SER A 364 6.86 -8.79 8.48
CA SER A 364 7.94 -7.90 8.06
C SER A 364 8.71 -7.29 9.24
N SER A 365 8.70 -5.96 9.40
CA SER A 365 9.31 -5.22 10.51
C SER A 365 8.27 -4.57 11.43
N HIS A 366 7.06 -5.12 11.48
CA HIS A 366 6.00 -4.61 12.37
C HIS A 366 6.33 -4.88 13.83
N LEU A 367 5.72 -4.08 14.70
CA LEU A 367 5.71 -4.31 16.14
C LEU A 367 4.94 -5.57 16.49
N PRO A 368 5.27 -6.22 17.62
CA PRO A 368 4.40 -7.23 18.21
C PRO A 368 2.98 -6.70 18.39
N VAL A 369 1.99 -7.47 17.98
CA VAL A 369 0.59 -7.03 17.94
C VAL A 369 0.00 -6.73 19.33
N GLY A 370 0.66 -7.19 20.38
CA GLY A 370 0.28 -6.94 21.78
C GLY A 370 1.07 -5.84 22.49
N TYR A 371 1.81 -4.99 21.75
CA TYR A 371 2.75 -4.06 22.36
C TYR A 371 2.11 -2.89 23.10
N THR A 372 1.17 -2.16 22.49
CA THR A 372 0.65 -0.91 23.06
C THR A 372 -0.78 -0.62 22.62
N GLU A 373 -1.54 0.06 23.51
CA GLU A 373 -2.83 0.66 23.18
C GLU A 373 -2.70 2.07 22.58
N ASP A 374 -1.50 2.69 22.64
CA ASP A 374 -1.24 4.02 22.10
C ASP A 374 -0.77 3.94 20.65
N ILE A 375 -1.61 4.45 19.72
CA ILE A 375 -1.32 4.44 18.29
C ILE A 375 -0.06 5.28 17.95
N PHE A 376 0.17 6.39 18.66
CA PHE A 376 1.29 7.27 18.37
C PHE A 376 2.62 6.70 18.86
N ASP A 377 2.64 5.95 19.98
CA ASP A 377 3.81 5.18 20.40
C ASP A 377 4.19 4.14 19.33
N ALA A 378 3.21 3.46 18.75
CA ALA A 378 3.47 2.51 17.68
C ALA A 378 3.96 3.21 16.40
N LEU A 379 3.37 4.34 16.03
CA LEU A 379 3.75 5.13 14.85
C LEU A 379 5.15 5.72 14.98
N ASP A 380 5.57 6.16 16.18
CA ASP A 380 6.90 6.70 16.42
C ASP A 380 8.01 5.69 16.11
N ILE A 381 7.77 4.39 16.37
CA ILE A 381 8.69 3.31 16.04
C ILE A 381 8.58 2.92 14.55
N GLN A 382 7.36 2.79 14.04
CA GLN A 382 7.12 2.26 12.70
C GLN A 382 7.45 3.25 11.57
N ASP A 383 7.37 4.55 11.83
CA ASP A 383 7.56 5.59 10.82
C ASP A 383 8.91 5.46 10.11
N GLU A 384 9.98 5.30 10.87
CA GLU A 384 11.34 5.18 10.34
C GLU A 384 11.58 3.84 9.62
N LEU A 385 10.97 2.76 10.09
CA LEU A 385 11.13 1.43 9.52
C LEU A 385 10.36 1.29 8.20
N GLN A 386 9.12 1.76 8.17
CA GLN A 386 8.27 1.60 6.99
C GLN A 386 8.68 2.46 5.80
N THR A 387 9.35 3.56 6.03
CA THR A 387 9.91 4.40 4.95
C THR A 387 11.10 3.77 4.22
N ARG A 388 11.68 2.68 4.74
CA ARG A 388 12.79 1.95 4.10
C ARG A 388 12.36 0.95 3.04
N TYR A 389 11.11 0.56 3.02
CA TYR A 389 10.58 -0.30 1.97
C TYR A 389 10.33 0.49 0.69
N THR A 390 10.52 -0.17 -0.44
CA THR A 390 10.17 0.37 -1.76
C THR A 390 8.83 -0.18 -2.27
N SER A 391 8.23 -1.10 -1.50
CA SER A 391 6.95 -1.73 -1.82
C SER A 391 6.29 -2.33 -0.59
N GLY A 392 4.98 -2.52 -0.65
CA GLY A 392 4.19 -3.39 0.23
C GLY A 392 4.07 -3.02 1.70
N THR A 393 4.55 -1.86 2.11
CA THR A 393 4.45 -1.46 3.51
C THR A 393 3.10 -0.82 3.84
N VAL A 394 2.58 -1.12 5.02
CA VAL A 394 1.33 -0.52 5.52
C VAL A 394 1.31 -0.50 7.04
N PHE A 395 0.81 0.58 7.61
CA PHE A 395 0.48 0.64 9.03
C PHE A 395 -1.01 0.37 9.23
N HIS A 396 -1.33 -0.68 9.98
CA HIS A 396 -2.69 -1.03 10.37
C HIS A 396 -3.01 -0.49 11.76
N ALA A 397 -3.87 0.52 11.85
CA ALA A 397 -4.42 0.96 13.13
C ALA A 397 -5.60 0.05 13.51
N PHE A 398 -5.32 -1.04 14.21
CA PHE A 398 -6.35 -1.95 14.70
C PHE A 398 -7.14 -1.33 15.85
N LEU A 399 -8.43 -1.05 15.62
CA LEU A 399 -9.34 -0.49 16.59
C LEU A 399 -10.29 -1.58 17.10
N GLY A 400 -10.62 -1.54 18.39
CA GLY A 400 -11.53 -2.52 18.99
C GLY A 400 -12.96 -2.40 18.47
N GLU A 401 -13.38 -1.17 18.13
CA GLU A 401 -14.69 -0.85 17.60
C GLU A 401 -14.62 0.35 16.64
N LYS A 402 -15.75 0.76 16.09
CA LYS A 402 -15.83 1.95 15.23
C LYS A 402 -15.46 3.22 16.01
N LEU A 403 -14.87 4.19 15.32
CA LEU A 403 -14.70 5.53 15.89
C LEU A 403 -16.04 6.22 16.14
N PRO A 404 -16.10 7.18 17.08
CA PRO A 404 -17.36 7.81 17.47
C PRO A 404 -18.14 8.42 16.30
N ASP A 405 -17.44 9.12 15.42
CA ASP A 405 -18.01 9.78 14.25
C ASP A 405 -16.98 9.95 13.13
N TRP A 406 -17.43 10.50 12.01
CA TRP A 406 -16.59 10.78 10.85
C TRP A 406 -15.50 11.83 11.14
N LYS A 407 -15.74 12.80 12.06
CA LYS A 407 -14.78 13.84 12.42
C LYS A 407 -13.58 13.25 13.17
N ALA A 408 -13.84 12.29 14.06
CA ALA A 408 -12.78 11.55 14.75
C ALA A 408 -11.90 10.78 13.77
N ALA A 409 -12.51 10.12 12.77
CA ALA A 409 -11.78 9.44 11.72
C ALA A 409 -10.97 10.42 10.86
N ALA A 410 -11.56 11.53 10.41
CA ALA A 410 -10.89 12.56 9.64
C ALA A 410 -9.71 13.18 10.41
N SER A 411 -9.91 13.48 11.69
CA SER A 411 -8.87 14.02 12.57
C SER A 411 -7.69 13.07 12.72
N LEU A 412 -7.95 11.78 12.97
CA LEU A 412 -6.89 10.78 13.11
C LEU A 412 -6.12 10.57 11.81
N VAL A 413 -6.82 10.41 10.67
CA VAL A 413 -6.18 10.30 9.34
C VAL A 413 -5.32 11.51 9.04
N ARG A 414 -5.82 12.72 9.30
CA ARG A 414 -5.09 13.99 9.11
C ARG A 414 -3.87 14.08 10.02
N THR A 415 -4.02 13.74 11.30
CA THR A 415 -2.92 13.77 12.28
C THR A 415 -1.79 12.84 11.86
N ILE A 416 -2.11 11.62 11.43
CA ILE A 416 -1.11 10.67 10.92
C ILE A 416 -0.41 11.24 9.69
N ALA A 417 -1.17 11.72 8.69
CA ALA A 417 -0.60 12.23 7.44
C ALA A 417 0.33 13.44 7.65
N GLN A 418 0.01 14.33 8.59
CA GLN A 418 0.78 15.54 8.85
C GLN A 418 2.04 15.33 9.69
N ASN A 419 2.03 14.33 10.59
CA ASN A 419 3.11 14.16 11.57
C ASN A 419 4.05 12.99 11.28
N TYR A 420 3.68 12.09 10.37
CA TYR A 420 4.44 10.89 10.04
C TYR A 420 4.76 10.81 8.55
N LYS A 421 5.91 10.20 8.23
CA LYS A 421 6.39 10.00 6.85
C LYS A 421 5.95 8.66 6.27
N LEU A 422 5.37 7.78 7.09
CA LEU A 422 4.94 6.47 6.62
C LEU A 422 4.03 6.63 5.39
N PRO A 423 4.29 5.84 4.34
CA PRO A 423 3.69 6.10 3.03
C PRO A 423 2.25 5.62 2.92
N TYR A 424 1.82 4.65 3.75
CA TYR A 424 0.56 3.96 3.54
C TYR A 424 -0.01 3.43 4.86
N TYR A 425 -1.26 3.73 5.16
CA TYR A 425 -1.91 3.33 6.40
C TYR A 425 -3.41 3.18 6.25
N THR A 426 -4.04 2.52 7.23
CA THR A 426 -5.48 2.35 7.29
C THR A 426 -5.96 2.27 8.74
N LEU A 427 -7.17 2.76 8.99
CA LEU A 427 -7.87 2.52 10.24
C LEU A 427 -8.66 1.22 10.11
N SER A 428 -8.55 0.33 11.08
CA SER A 428 -9.08 -1.03 10.99
C SER A 428 -9.97 -1.35 12.21
N PRO A 429 -11.22 -0.83 12.26
CA PRO A 429 -12.17 -1.19 13.31
C PRO A 429 -12.57 -2.67 13.20
N THR A 430 -12.88 -3.29 14.33
CA THR A 430 -13.54 -4.60 14.39
C THR A 430 -15.04 -4.39 14.40
N TYR A 431 -15.77 -5.20 13.64
CA TYR A 431 -17.24 -5.19 13.63
C TYR A 431 -17.79 -6.60 13.44
N SER A 432 -19.06 -6.77 13.69
CA SER A 432 -19.73 -8.05 13.52
C SER A 432 -20.98 -7.94 12.66
N ILE A 433 -21.35 -9.01 11.97
CA ILE A 433 -22.58 -9.07 11.16
C ILE A 433 -23.47 -10.20 11.68
N CYS A 434 -24.66 -9.83 12.11
CA CYS A 434 -25.73 -10.77 12.43
C CYS A 434 -26.66 -10.93 11.21
N LYS A 435 -27.02 -12.14 10.84
CA LYS A 435 -27.95 -12.39 9.70
C LYS A 435 -29.31 -11.70 9.86
N SER A 436 -29.79 -11.56 11.10
CA SER A 436 -31.11 -10.97 11.38
C SER A 436 -31.07 -9.49 11.74
N HIS A 437 -29.92 -8.97 12.26
CA HIS A 437 -29.82 -7.60 12.77
C HIS A 437 -28.78 -6.75 12.03
N GLY A 438 -28.08 -7.33 11.03
CA GLY A 438 -27.07 -6.64 10.25
C GLY A 438 -25.82 -6.27 11.07
N TYR A 439 -25.33 -5.06 10.87
CA TYR A 439 -24.09 -4.53 11.46
C TYR A 439 -24.18 -4.36 12.98
N LEU A 440 -23.13 -4.81 13.67
CA LEU A 440 -22.89 -4.64 15.10
C LEU A 440 -21.48 -4.06 15.29
N ALA A 441 -21.34 -2.97 16.05
CA ALA A 441 -20.04 -2.40 16.38
C ALA A 441 -19.26 -3.31 17.33
N GLY A 442 -17.96 -3.50 17.08
CA GLY A 442 -17.09 -4.32 17.92
C GLY A 442 -17.21 -5.82 17.70
N GLU A 443 -16.55 -6.58 18.56
CA GLU A 443 -16.47 -8.03 18.51
C GLU A 443 -17.68 -8.71 19.16
N HIS A 444 -18.48 -9.40 18.37
CA HIS A 444 -19.63 -10.17 18.85
C HIS A 444 -19.72 -11.52 18.10
N PHE A 445 -19.17 -12.60 18.67
CA PHE A 445 -19.35 -13.96 18.13
C PHE A 445 -20.80 -14.44 18.31
N THR A 446 -21.53 -13.84 19.22
CA THR A 446 -22.95 -14.05 19.47
C THR A 446 -23.66 -12.72 19.44
N CYS A 447 -24.71 -12.61 18.64
CA CYS A 447 -25.51 -11.39 18.55
C CYS A 447 -26.09 -11.01 19.91
N PRO A 448 -25.87 -9.80 20.43
CA PRO A 448 -26.41 -9.38 21.74
C PRO A 448 -27.94 -9.31 21.75
N ILE A 449 -28.59 -9.17 20.58
CA ILE A 449 -30.04 -9.01 20.45
C ILE A 449 -30.72 -10.39 20.36
N CYS A 450 -30.41 -11.20 19.34
CA CYS A 450 -31.10 -12.48 19.11
C CYS A 450 -30.38 -13.72 19.63
N LYS A 451 -29.18 -13.58 20.19
CA LYS A 451 -28.32 -14.65 20.72
C LYS A 451 -27.89 -15.70 19.68
N GLN A 452 -28.10 -15.44 18.41
CA GLN A 452 -27.59 -16.29 17.32
C GLN A 452 -26.12 -15.99 17.03
N LYS A 453 -25.43 -16.93 16.37
CA LYS A 453 -24.04 -16.73 15.91
C LYS A 453 -23.96 -15.53 14.97
N ALA A 454 -22.95 -14.69 15.17
CA ALA A 454 -22.61 -13.60 14.31
C ALA A 454 -21.19 -13.78 13.73
N GLU A 455 -20.94 -13.22 12.57
CA GLU A 455 -19.63 -13.25 11.92
C GLU A 455 -18.83 -12.02 12.39
N VAL A 456 -17.67 -12.24 13.01
CA VAL A 456 -16.76 -11.17 13.43
C VAL A 456 -15.82 -10.85 12.28
N TYR A 457 -15.80 -9.61 11.85
CA TYR A 457 -14.93 -9.11 10.79
C TYR A 457 -13.79 -8.29 11.36
N SER A 458 -12.59 -8.67 11.01
CA SER A 458 -11.38 -7.89 11.26
C SER A 458 -10.46 -8.01 10.05
N ARG A 459 -9.53 -7.06 9.92
CA ARG A 459 -8.55 -7.08 8.84
C ARG A 459 -7.48 -8.13 9.14
N ILE A 460 -7.39 -9.15 8.29
CA ILE A 460 -6.40 -10.21 8.47
C ILE A 460 -4.97 -9.67 8.26
N THR A 461 -4.72 -9.14 7.09
CA THR A 461 -3.53 -8.35 6.75
C THR A 461 -3.82 -7.30 5.68
N GLY A 462 -4.58 -7.58 4.67
CA GLY A 462 -4.85 -6.66 3.56
C GLY A 462 -6.33 -6.42 3.31
N TYR A 463 -7.19 -7.30 3.77
CA TYR A 463 -8.61 -7.24 3.54
C TYR A 463 -9.37 -7.78 4.75
N TYR A 464 -10.64 -7.42 4.85
CA TYR A 464 -11.53 -7.91 5.89
C TYR A 464 -12.01 -9.33 5.56
N ARG A 465 -12.01 -10.18 6.57
CA ARG A 465 -12.53 -11.55 6.48
C ARG A 465 -13.10 -11.95 7.85
N PRO A 466 -14.15 -12.79 7.87
CA PRO A 466 -14.62 -13.37 9.12
C PRO A 466 -13.48 -14.05 9.87
N VAL A 467 -13.25 -13.64 11.11
CA VAL A 467 -12.15 -14.15 11.97
C VAL A 467 -12.24 -15.68 12.10
N GLN A 468 -13.45 -16.23 12.14
CA GLN A 468 -13.70 -17.66 12.21
C GLN A 468 -13.11 -18.47 11.03
N ASN A 469 -12.77 -17.80 9.92
CA ASN A 469 -12.25 -18.43 8.70
C ASN A 469 -10.74 -18.22 8.52
N TRP A 470 -10.03 -17.72 9.55
CA TRP A 470 -8.59 -17.52 9.50
C TRP A 470 -7.82 -18.81 9.78
N ASN A 471 -6.57 -18.90 9.32
CA ASN A 471 -5.68 -19.99 9.71
C ASN A 471 -5.29 -19.88 11.19
N GLU A 472 -4.82 -20.98 11.78
CA GLU A 472 -4.51 -21.09 13.21
C GLU A 472 -3.53 -20.02 13.70
N GLY A 473 -2.47 -19.72 12.92
CA GLY A 473 -1.48 -18.71 13.29
C GLY A 473 -2.06 -17.30 13.28
N LYS A 474 -2.92 -16.97 12.31
CA LYS A 474 -3.60 -15.69 12.28
C LYS A 474 -4.70 -15.58 13.34
N LEU A 475 -5.34 -16.67 13.71
CA LEU A 475 -6.24 -16.72 14.86
C LEU A 475 -5.49 -16.47 16.18
N GLN A 476 -4.28 -17.02 16.32
CA GLN A 476 -3.45 -16.73 17.49
C GLN A 476 -3.02 -15.26 17.51
N GLU A 477 -2.52 -14.74 16.38
CA GLU A 477 -2.18 -13.31 16.26
C GLU A 477 -3.38 -12.40 16.64
N TYR A 478 -4.59 -12.77 16.22
CA TYR A 478 -5.81 -12.02 16.56
C TYR A 478 -6.09 -12.02 18.07
N LYS A 479 -5.90 -13.16 18.74
CA LYS A 479 -6.05 -13.26 20.20
C LYS A 479 -5.01 -12.46 20.97
N ASP A 480 -3.79 -12.39 20.43
CA ASP A 480 -2.67 -11.65 21.02
C ASP A 480 -2.74 -10.15 20.75
N ARG A 481 -3.62 -9.74 19.85
CA ARG A 481 -3.73 -8.36 19.37
C ARG A 481 -4.30 -7.44 20.44
N VAL A 482 -3.54 -6.43 20.79
CA VAL A 482 -4.02 -5.27 21.56
C VAL A 482 -4.51 -4.21 20.56
N THR A 483 -5.75 -3.73 20.78
CA THR A 483 -6.34 -2.69 19.92
C THR A 483 -5.97 -1.31 20.43
N TYR A 484 -5.76 -0.38 19.48
CA TYR A 484 -5.45 1.00 19.85
C TYR A 484 -6.68 1.71 20.42
N ASP A 485 -6.46 2.43 21.51
CA ASP A 485 -7.45 3.29 22.16
C ASP A 485 -7.13 4.75 21.83
N THR A 486 -7.93 5.35 20.97
CA THR A 486 -7.73 6.75 20.55
C THR A 486 -7.92 7.75 21.68
N GLY A 487 -8.66 7.40 22.75
CA GLY A 487 -8.83 8.22 23.94
C GLY A 487 -7.62 8.25 24.88
N LYS A 488 -6.78 7.21 24.80
CA LYS A 488 -5.53 7.09 25.59
C LYS A 488 -4.29 7.48 24.78
N SER A 489 -4.43 7.62 23.47
CA SER A 489 -3.30 7.89 22.58
C SER A 489 -2.87 9.36 22.66
N VAL A 490 -1.56 9.61 22.83
CA VAL A 490 -0.99 10.94 23.02
C VAL A 490 0.08 11.23 21.99
N LEU A 491 -0.19 12.21 21.11
CA LEU A 491 0.81 12.70 20.15
C LEU A 491 1.91 13.46 20.89
N LYS A 492 3.15 12.91 20.88
CA LYS A 492 4.32 13.52 21.55
C LYS A 492 5.09 14.47 20.65
N LYS A 493 4.90 14.38 19.33
CA LYS A 493 5.52 15.28 18.36
C LYS A 493 4.84 16.65 18.41
N GLU A 494 5.63 17.74 18.37
CA GLU A 494 5.05 19.06 18.15
C GLU A 494 4.38 19.08 16.77
N PRO A 495 3.14 19.59 16.67
CA PRO A 495 2.47 19.67 15.38
C PRO A 495 3.32 20.46 14.40
N VAL A 496 3.64 19.90 13.26
CA VAL A 496 4.29 20.62 12.18
C VAL A 496 3.34 21.73 11.75
N SER A 497 3.64 22.97 12.12
CA SER A 497 2.85 24.12 11.71
C SER A 497 2.98 24.24 10.20
N MET A 498 1.96 23.83 9.47
CA MET A 498 1.88 24.14 8.05
C MET A 498 1.70 25.65 7.92
N ARG A 499 2.75 26.37 7.51
CA ARG A 499 2.55 27.70 6.99
C ARG A 499 1.63 27.58 5.79
N PRO A 500 0.58 28.41 5.68
CA PRO A 500 -0.21 28.45 4.46
C PRO A 500 0.77 28.64 3.29
N VAL A 501 0.64 27.82 2.26
CA VAL A 501 1.33 28.09 1.00
C VAL A 501 0.64 29.32 0.43
N GLU A 502 1.21 30.49 0.67
CA GLU A 502 0.84 31.70 -0.06
C GLU A 502 1.06 31.38 -1.55
N ARG A 503 -0.01 31.42 -2.32
CA ARG A 503 0.10 31.43 -3.77
C ARG A 503 0.91 32.68 -4.14
N VAL A 504 2.16 32.48 -4.51
CA VAL A 504 2.92 33.50 -5.18
C VAL A 504 2.32 33.63 -6.57
N GLU A 505 1.39 34.56 -6.71
CA GLU A 505 1.01 35.07 -8.01
C GLU A 505 2.26 35.67 -8.62
N ALA A 506 2.70 35.14 -9.74
CA ALA A 506 3.83 35.69 -10.49
C ALA A 506 3.41 37.04 -11.06
N GLU A 507 3.62 38.11 -10.29
CA GLU A 507 3.62 39.45 -10.83
C GLU A 507 4.89 39.63 -11.67
N SER A 508 4.65 39.78 -12.97
CA SER A 508 5.65 40.26 -13.90
C SER A 508 6.02 41.73 -13.56
N GLN A 509 7.08 41.93 -12.83
CA GLN A 509 7.70 43.27 -12.73
C GLN A 509 9.01 43.27 -13.49
N ASN A 510 8.98 43.98 -14.62
CA ASN A 510 10.14 44.54 -15.24
C ASN A 510 10.75 45.58 -14.30
N GLU A 511 11.93 45.32 -13.75
CA GLU A 511 12.80 46.36 -13.27
C GLU A 511 14.23 46.15 -13.76
N SER A 512 14.68 47.09 -14.55
CA SER A 512 16.06 47.34 -14.91
C SER A 512 16.85 47.80 -13.69
N GLY A 513 17.89 47.09 -13.31
CA GLY A 513 18.81 47.52 -12.25
C GLY A 513 20.09 46.69 -12.25
N GLU A 514 21.20 47.34 -12.64
CA GLU A 514 22.57 46.82 -12.57
C GLU A 514 22.93 46.39 -11.14
N GLY A 515 23.47 45.19 -10.97
CA GLY A 515 24.08 44.80 -9.70
C GLY A 515 24.55 43.36 -9.65
N LEU A 516 25.87 43.15 -9.79
CA LEU A 516 26.67 42.02 -9.36
C LEU A 516 26.18 40.59 -9.73
N LYS A 517 26.70 40.08 -10.82
CA LYS A 517 26.65 38.67 -11.21
C LYS A 517 27.33 37.79 -10.15
N LYS A 518 26.55 37.26 -9.20
CA LYS A 518 26.98 36.04 -8.48
C LYS A 518 26.94 34.88 -9.48
N LYS A 519 28.09 34.22 -9.68
CA LYS A 519 28.14 32.96 -10.43
C LYS A 519 27.14 31.98 -9.80
N PRO A 520 26.31 31.28 -10.58
CA PRO A 520 25.43 30.25 -10.04
C PRO A 520 26.30 29.18 -9.38
N GLN A 521 26.10 28.96 -8.09
CA GLN A 521 26.72 27.85 -7.38
C GLN A 521 25.85 26.60 -7.61
N LEU A 522 26.44 25.54 -8.15
CA LEU A 522 25.81 24.26 -8.31
C LEU A 522 25.98 23.46 -7.01
N TYR A 523 24.87 23.03 -6.39
CA TYR A 523 24.89 22.18 -5.21
C TYR A 523 24.44 20.77 -5.59
N LEU A 524 25.28 19.77 -5.35
CA LEU A 524 24.95 18.35 -5.54
C LEU A 524 24.57 17.73 -4.20
N PHE A 525 23.27 17.47 -4.00
CA PHE A 525 22.77 16.75 -2.83
C PHE A 525 22.87 15.24 -3.09
N THR A 526 23.65 14.53 -2.27
CA THR A 526 23.90 13.10 -2.45
C THR A 526 23.63 12.32 -1.17
N THR A 527 23.18 11.07 -1.33
CA THR A 527 23.12 10.10 -0.23
C THR A 527 24.17 9.01 -0.42
N ARG A 528 24.58 8.37 0.67
CA ARG A 528 25.59 7.29 0.62
C ARG A 528 25.10 6.05 -0.13
N THR A 529 23.79 5.83 -0.16
CA THR A 529 23.13 4.63 -0.69
C THR A 529 22.56 4.79 -2.10
N CYS A 530 22.76 5.95 -2.74
CA CYS A 530 22.23 6.20 -4.08
C CYS A 530 23.29 5.92 -5.16
N PRO A 531 23.13 4.89 -5.99
CA PRO A 531 24.08 4.56 -7.08
C PRO A 531 24.34 5.73 -8.01
N ASN A 532 23.29 6.50 -8.31
CA ASN A 532 23.39 7.67 -9.18
C ASN A 532 24.12 8.83 -8.59
N CYS A 533 24.09 8.96 -7.26
CA CYS A 533 24.92 9.94 -6.57
C CYS A 533 26.40 9.60 -6.73
N ARG A 534 26.74 8.29 -6.79
CA ARG A 534 28.11 7.83 -7.06
C ARG A 534 28.52 8.15 -8.50
N THR A 535 27.67 7.81 -9.47
CA THR A 535 27.90 8.12 -10.89
C THR A 535 27.97 9.63 -11.15
N ALA A 536 27.07 10.41 -10.54
CA ALA A 536 27.11 11.87 -10.66
C ALA A 536 28.38 12.47 -10.04
N LYS A 537 28.84 11.97 -8.90
CA LYS A 537 30.12 12.37 -8.29
C LYS A 537 31.32 12.01 -9.16
N GLU A 538 31.30 10.86 -9.81
CA GLU A 538 32.37 10.47 -10.75
C GLU A 538 32.38 11.33 -12.00
N PHE A 539 31.21 11.63 -12.56
CA PHE A 539 31.07 12.49 -13.73
C PHE A 539 31.49 13.94 -13.46
N LEU A 540 31.25 14.41 -12.24
CA LEU A 540 31.59 15.78 -11.79
C LEU A 540 32.97 15.88 -11.13
N LYS A 541 33.78 14.81 -11.14
CA LYS A 541 35.18 14.88 -10.69
C LYS A 541 35.96 15.91 -11.50
N GLY A 542 36.36 17.01 -10.85
CA GLY A 542 37.07 18.11 -11.49
C GLY A 542 36.21 19.35 -11.82
N VAL A 543 34.95 19.31 -11.43
CA VAL A 543 34.06 20.49 -11.48
C VAL A 543 33.86 21.00 -10.04
N ASP A 544 34.07 22.28 -9.79
CA ASP A 544 33.72 22.93 -8.51
C ASP A 544 32.19 23.02 -8.38
N TYR A 545 31.62 22.31 -7.41
CA TYR A 545 30.18 22.29 -7.11
C TYR A 545 29.90 22.47 -5.64
#